data_005caa1cce8d5bd01deeb247c07d31c4
#
_entry.id   005caa1cce8d5bd01deeb247c07d31c4
#
_cell.length_a   1.000
_cell.length_b   1.000
_cell.length_c   1.000
_cell.angle_alpha   90.00
_cell.angle_beta   90.00
_cell.angle_gamma   90.00
#
_symmetry.space_group_name_H-M   'P 1'
#
loop_
_entity.id
_entity.type
_entity.pdbx_description
1 polymer ?
#
loop_
_entity_poly.entity_id
_entity_poly.type
_entity_poly.pdbx_seq_one_letter_code
_entity_poly.pdbx_strand_id
1 'polypeptide(L)'
;RRDDPAADGGYYTQDEIREVVEYARALHIEVIPEIEMPGHSEEVLAVFPELSCSGKPYVNSDFCIGNEQTFEFLENVLSEVIGLFPSEYIHIGGDEASKQGWRTCPKCAARMRKEGLKDVDELQSYMIRRIETFLNAKGRRLLGWDEILEGGLAPDATVMSWRGTEGGIAAAAAGHHAVMTPSNYCYLDFCQDDPTTEPVAAAAFLTLEQAYS
;
A
#
# COMPACT_ATOMS: atom_id res chain seq x y z
N ARG A 1 -18.41 -6.91 -9.61
CA ARG A 1 -19.64 -7.35 -8.89
C ARG A 1 -20.82 -6.36 -9.05
N ARG A 2 -20.65 -5.34 -9.87
CA ARG A 2 -21.66 -4.29 -10.07
C ARG A 2 -23.00 -4.87 -10.59
N ASP A 3 -22.96 -6.01 -11.24
CA ASP A 3 -24.11 -6.66 -11.87
C ASP A 3 -24.63 -7.87 -11.08
N ASP A 4 -24.09 -8.13 -9.87
CA ASP A 4 -24.59 -9.18 -8.98
C ASP A 4 -25.61 -8.58 -7.99
N PRO A 5 -26.92 -8.86 -8.17
CA PRO A 5 -27.96 -8.29 -7.30
C PRO A 5 -27.92 -8.83 -5.86
N ALA A 6 -27.11 -9.84 -5.57
CA ALA A 6 -26.88 -10.39 -4.23
C ALA A 6 -25.58 -9.84 -3.59
N ALA A 7 -24.78 -9.04 -4.31
CA ALA A 7 -23.57 -8.45 -3.75
C ALA A 7 -23.93 -7.20 -2.94
N ASP A 8 -23.50 -7.16 -1.68
CA ASP A 8 -23.48 -5.94 -0.88
C ASP A 8 -22.43 -5.01 -1.50
N GLY A 9 -22.86 -4.12 -2.37
CA GLY A 9 -22.03 -3.15 -3.06
C GLY A 9 -22.26 -1.77 -2.50
N GLY A 10 -21.19 -0.98 -2.44
CA GLY A 10 -21.27 0.39 -2.00
C GLY A 10 -19.90 1.08 -1.99
N TYR A 11 -19.95 2.37 -1.79
CA TYR A 11 -18.77 3.20 -1.53
C TYR A 11 -19.19 4.37 -0.64
N TYR A 12 -18.25 4.87 0.12
CA TYR A 12 -18.47 6.08 0.90
C TYR A 12 -18.40 7.31 0.01
N THR A 13 -19.35 8.22 0.19
CA THR A 13 -19.26 9.57 -0.38
C THR A 13 -18.16 10.36 0.34
N GLN A 14 -17.66 11.41 -0.29
CA GLN A 14 -16.69 12.29 0.34
C GLN A 14 -17.22 12.93 1.64
N ASP A 15 -18.54 13.21 1.71
CA ASP A 15 -19.15 13.77 2.91
C ASP A 15 -19.22 12.76 4.06
N GLU A 16 -19.52 11.50 3.76
CA GLU A 16 -19.47 10.41 4.75
C GLU A 16 -18.05 10.20 5.28
N ILE A 17 -17.04 10.25 4.40
CA ILE A 17 -15.64 10.17 4.82
C ILE A 17 -15.29 11.36 5.76
N ARG A 18 -15.70 12.58 5.42
CA ARG A 18 -15.47 13.75 6.30
C ARG A 18 -16.14 13.59 7.66
N GLU A 19 -17.37 13.04 7.68
CA GLU A 19 -18.09 12.75 8.93
C GLU A 19 -17.31 11.74 9.79
N VAL A 20 -16.82 10.65 9.21
CA VAL A 20 -16.01 9.63 9.91
C VAL A 20 -14.72 10.25 10.47
N VAL A 21 -14.01 11.03 9.67
CA VAL A 21 -12.75 11.69 10.07
C VAL A 21 -13.01 12.67 11.23
N GLU A 22 -14.08 13.48 11.16
CA GLU A 22 -14.43 14.41 12.22
C GLU A 22 -14.88 13.69 13.49
N TYR A 23 -15.64 12.62 13.37
CA TYR A 23 -16.04 11.79 14.51
C TYR A 23 -14.81 11.18 15.21
N ALA A 24 -13.88 10.62 14.45
CA ALA A 24 -12.63 10.08 14.98
C ALA A 24 -11.80 11.19 15.69
N ARG A 25 -11.72 12.37 15.07
CA ARG A 25 -11.00 13.51 15.63
C ARG A 25 -11.58 13.95 16.98
N ALA A 26 -12.90 13.93 17.14
CA ALA A 26 -13.56 14.25 18.41
C ALA A 26 -13.22 13.24 19.52
N LEU A 27 -12.82 12.03 19.15
CA LEU A 27 -12.36 10.96 20.05
C LEU A 27 -10.83 10.91 20.18
N HIS A 28 -10.10 11.90 19.65
CA HIS A 28 -8.63 11.94 19.60
C HIS A 28 -8.00 10.77 18.83
N ILE A 29 -8.69 10.28 17.79
CA ILE A 29 -8.22 9.25 16.86
C ILE A 29 -7.87 9.93 15.54
N GLU A 30 -6.65 9.70 15.05
CA GLU A 30 -6.24 10.10 13.71
C GLU A 30 -6.56 8.98 12.72
N VAL A 31 -7.21 9.32 11.60
CA VAL A 31 -7.49 8.39 10.52
C VAL A 31 -6.44 8.57 9.44
N ILE A 32 -5.58 7.57 9.27
CA ILE A 32 -4.55 7.54 8.22
C ILE A 32 -5.14 6.78 7.02
N PRO A 33 -5.30 7.42 5.85
CA PRO A 33 -5.78 6.72 4.67
C PRO A 33 -4.69 5.84 4.08
N GLU A 34 -5.07 4.66 3.59
CA GLU A 34 -4.22 3.76 2.81
C GLU A 34 -4.71 3.69 1.38
N ILE A 35 -3.81 3.96 0.43
CA ILE A 35 -4.05 3.89 -1.02
C ILE A 35 -3.00 2.98 -1.61
N GLU A 36 -3.41 1.78 -1.98
CA GLU A 36 -2.55 0.71 -2.45
C GLU A 36 -1.82 1.04 -3.75
N MET A 37 -0.51 0.91 -3.71
CA MET A 37 0.39 0.99 -4.86
C MET A 37 1.75 0.38 -4.51
N PRO A 38 2.45 -0.30 -5.43
CA PRO A 38 2.06 -0.60 -6.82
C PRO A 38 1.17 -1.82 -6.97
N GLY A 39 1.12 -2.70 -5.95
CA GLY A 39 0.35 -3.93 -5.91
C GLY A 39 -1.12 -3.73 -5.52
N HIS A 40 -1.83 -4.84 -5.26
CA HIS A 40 -3.23 -4.86 -4.82
C HIS A 40 -4.19 -3.95 -5.62
N SER A 41 -3.92 -3.80 -6.93
CA SER A 41 -4.60 -2.82 -7.79
C SER A 41 -5.43 -3.49 -8.90
N GLU A 42 -5.78 -4.77 -8.79
CA GLU A 42 -6.49 -5.52 -9.83
C GLU A 42 -7.80 -4.88 -10.24
N GLU A 43 -8.61 -4.40 -9.28
CA GLU A 43 -9.91 -3.80 -9.53
C GLU A 43 -9.77 -2.47 -10.29
N VAL A 44 -8.79 -1.66 -9.91
CA VAL A 44 -8.47 -0.41 -10.60
C VAL A 44 -7.99 -0.70 -12.02
N LEU A 45 -7.08 -1.67 -12.17
CA LEU A 45 -6.53 -2.07 -13.47
C LEU A 45 -7.53 -2.81 -14.36
N ALA A 46 -8.60 -3.36 -13.79
CA ALA A 46 -9.73 -3.88 -14.57
C ALA A 46 -10.54 -2.77 -15.24
N VAL A 47 -10.63 -1.60 -14.60
CA VAL A 47 -11.33 -0.42 -15.11
C VAL A 47 -10.42 0.46 -16.00
N PHE A 48 -9.13 0.57 -15.62
CA PHE A 48 -8.10 1.35 -16.31
C PHE A 48 -6.94 0.46 -16.76
N PRO A 49 -7.17 -0.48 -17.69
CA PRO A 49 -6.16 -1.48 -18.07
C PRO A 49 -4.90 -0.88 -18.70
N GLU A 50 -4.98 0.32 -19.26
CA GLU A 50 -3.85 1.07 -19.83
C GLU A 50 -2.78 1.44 -18.79
N LEU A 51 -3.13 1.43 -17.50
CA LEU A 51 -2.21 1.65 -16.39
C LEU A 51 -1.43 0.39 -16.01
N SER A 52 -1.79 -0.78 -16.56
CA SER A 52 -1.08 -2.04 -16.37
C SER A 52 -0.02 -2.29 -17.44
N CYS A 53 0.89 -3.23 -17.16
CA CYS A 53 1.91 -3.64 -18.14
C CYS A 53 1.32 -4.37 -19.34
N SER A 54 0.25 -5.13 -19.16
CA SER A 54 -0.41 -5.89 -20.23
C SER A 54 -1.38 -5.08 -21.06
N GLY A 55 -1.90 -3.97 -20.53
CA GLY A 55 -3.02 -3.23 -21.14
C GLY A 55 -4.33 -4.02 -21.15
N LYS A 56 -4.48 -5.04 -20.31
CA LYS A 56 -5.65 -5.94 -20.27
C LYS A 56 -6.20 -6.08 -18.85
N PRO A 57 -7.55 -6.07 -18.68
CA PRO A 57 -8.17 -6.32 -17.38
C PRO A 57 -7.77 -7.67 -16.79
N TYR A 58 -7.60 -7.74 -15.47
CA TYR A 58 -7.36 -8.95 -14.67
C TYR A 58 -6.11 -9.77 -15.07
N VAL A 59 -5.12 -9.14 -15.72
CA VAL A 59 -3.85 -9.81 -16.09
C VAL A 59 -2.70 -9.44 -15.18
N ASN A 60 -2.72 -8.22 -14.64
CA ASN A 60 -1.73 -7.72 -13.70
C ASN A 60 -2.42 -7.20 -12.44
N SER A 61 -1.78 -7.41 -11.29
CA SER A 61 -2.15 -6.82 -10.00
C SER A 61 -1.40 -5.52 -9.71
N ASP A 62 -0.31 -5.27 -10.47
CA ASP A 62 0.58 -4.14 -10.23
C ASP A 62 0.46 -3.08 -11.32
N PHE A 63 0.51 -1.81 -10.93
CA PHE A 63 0.63 -0.69 -11.85
C PHE A 63 1.90 -0.78 -12.72
N CYS A 64 1.82 -0.28 -13.95
CA CYS A 64 2.98 -0.18 -14.85
C CYS A 64 3.84 1.05 -14.48
N ILE A 65 4.96 0.85 -13.80
CA ILE A 65 5.86 1.95 -13.37
C ILE A 65 6.58 2.60 -14.57
N GLY A 66 6.66 1.90 -15.69
CA GLY A 66 7.17 2.47 -16.94
C GLY A 66 6.23 3.47 -17.62
N ASN A 67 4.96 3.50 -17.21
CA ASN A 67 3.93 4.37 -17.79
C ASN A 67 3.78 5.67 -17.00
N GLU A 68 3.95 6.82 -17.62
CA GLU A 68 3.80 8.11 -16.96
C GLU A 68 2.36 8.39 -16.52
N GLN A 69 1.37 7.91 -17.27
CA GLN A 69 -0.05 8.03 -16.91
C GLN A 69 -0.37 7.36 -15.55
N THR A 70 0.39 6.36 -15.16
CA THR A 70 0.26 5.74 -13.82
C THR A 70 0.50 6.78 -12.72
N PHE A 71 1.55 7.58 -12.85
CA PHE A 71 1.86 8.61 -11.85
C PHE A 71 0.84 9.73 -11.86
N GLU A 72 0.41 10.19 -13.04
CA GLU A 72 -0.66 11.20 -13.16
C GLU A 72 -1.94 10.73 -12.48
N PHE A 73 -2.33 9.47 -12.69
CA PHE A 73 -3.49 8.88 -12.05
C PHE A 73 -3.35 8.83 -10.52
N LEU A 74 -2.23 8.30 -10.02
CA LEU A 74 -1.99 8.17 -8.58
C LEU A 74 -1.87 9.52 -7.88
N GLU A 75 -1.21 10.50 -8.49
CA GLU A 75 -1.10 11.86 -7.97
C GLU A 75 -2.46 12.56 -7.89
N ASN A 76 -3.37 12.30 -8.86
CA ASN A 76 -4.74 12.80 -8.83
C ASN A 76 -5.55 12.15 -7.70
N VAL A 77 -5.48 10.83 -7.54
CA VAL A 77 -6.13 10.10 -6.42
C VAL A 77 -5.62 10.62 -5.08
N LEU A 78 -4.30 10.70 -4.91
CA LEU A 78 -3.69 11.19 -3.69
C LEU A 78 -4.06 12.65 -3.39
N SER A 79 -4.21 13.50 -4.41
CA SER A 79 -4.66 14.90 -4.23
C SER A 79 -6.07 14.97 -3.66
N GLU A 80 -6.98 14.11 -4.11
CA GLU A 80 -8.34 14.01 -3.59
C GLU A 80 -8.35 13.49 -2.15
N VAL A 81 -7.60 12.42 -1.88
CA VAL A 81 -7.46 11.84 -0.54
C VAL A 81 -6.90 12.84 0.47
N ILE A 82 -5.85 13.57 0.11
CA ILE A 82 -5.25 14.62 0.96
C ILE A 82 -6.27 15.71 1.32
N GLY A 83 -7.23 16.00 0.44
CA GLY A 83 -8.31 16.94 0.70
C GLY A 83 -9.36 16.44 1.69
N LEU A 84 -9.44 15.13 1.92
CA LEU A 84 -10.42 14.50 2.81
C LEU A 84 -9.81 14.14 4.19
N PHE A 85 -8.53 13.78 4.22
CA PHE A 85 -7.85 13.30 5.42
C PHE A 85 -6.81 14.33 5.87
N PRO A 86 -6.93 14.89 7.08
CA PRO A 86 -5.97 15.86 7.63
C PRO A 86 -4.69 15.20 8.15
N SER A 87 -4.60 13.88 8.15
CA SER A 87 -3.45 13.13 8.66
C SER A 87 -2.13 13.61 8.08
N GLU A 88 -1.11 13.70 8.93
CA GLU A 88 0.26 13.96 8.48
C GLU A 88 0.77 12.84 7.56
N TYR A 89 0.34 11.60 7.82
CA TYR A 89 0.75 10.43 7.07
C TYR A 89 -0.28 10.03 6.01
N ILE A 90 0.22 9.60 4.87
CA ILE A 90 -0.53 8.86 3.85
C ILE A 90 0.15 7.50 3.69
N HIS A 91 -0.58 6.43 3.93
CA HIS A 91 -0.10 5.08 3.72
C HIS A 91 -0.29 4.71 2.25
N ILE A 92 0.75 4.18 1.62
CA ILE A 92 0.74 3.85 0.19
C ILE A 92 0.69 2.34 -0.08
N GLY A 93 0.50 1.52 0.95
CA GLY A 93 0.66 0.08 0.84
C GLY A 93 2.12 -0.28 0.60
N GLY A 94 2.44 -0.73 -0.59
CA GLY A 94 3.80 -1.07 -1.03
C GLY A 94 4.09 -2.56 -0.94
N ASP A 95 3.17 -3.33 -0.35
CA ASP A 95 3.28 -4.75 -0.08
C ASP A 95 2.94 -5.61 -1.30
N GLU A 96 3.45 -6.82 -1.26
CA GLU A 96 3.12 -7.96 -2.12
C GLU A 96 3.08 -7.69 -3.64
N ALA A 97 3.78 -6.66 -4.12
CA ALA A 97 3.90 -6.41 -5.55
C ALA A 97 4.54 -7.61 -6.26
N SER A 98 3.84 -8.19 -7.22
CA SER A 98 4.31 -9.40 -7.91
C SER A 98 5.53 -9.14 -8.78
N LYS A 99 5.66 -7.91 -9.31
CA LYS A 99 6.77 -7.44 -10.17
C LYS A 99 6.95 -8.24 -11.47
N GLN A 100 6.11 -9.26 -11.71
CA GLN A 100 6.24 -10.14 -12.88
C GLN A 100 6.02 -9.37 -14.19
N GLY A 101 5.00 -8.53 -14.22
CA GLY A 101 4.69 -7.69 -15.38
C GLY A 101 5.85 -6.77 -15.75
N TRP A 102 6.56 -6.22 -14.77
CA TRP A 102 7.67 -5.28 -15.00
C TRP A 102 8.87 -5.93 -15.70
N ARG A 103 9.16 -7.21 -15.39
CA ARG A 103 10.30 -7.95 -15.95
C ARG A 103 10.24 -8.09 -17.47
N THR A 104 9.04 -8.11 -18.04
CA THR A 104 8.81 -8.29 -19.47
C THR A 104 8.26 -7.05 -20.18
N CYS A 105 7.90 -6.02 -19.43
CA CYS A 105 7.30 -4.80 -19.96
C CYS A 105 8.35 -3.89 -20.62
N PRO A 106 8.20 -3.54 -21.91
CA PRO A 106 9.14 -2.65 -22.58
C PRO A 106 9.16 -1.23 -22.00
N LYS A 107 8.02 -0.74 -21.47
CA LYS A 107 7.94 0.56 -20.81
C LYS A 107 8.75 0.57 -19.49
N CYS A 108 8.62 -0.49 -18.67
CA CYS A 108 9.39 -0.64 -17.44
C CYS A 108 10.89 -0.79 -17.73
N ALA A 109 11.26 -1.59 -18.73
CA ALA A 109 12.64 -1.73 -19.17
C ALA A 109 13.23 -0.39 -19.68
N ALA A 110 12.44 0.42 -20.38
CA ALA A 110 12.86 1.74 -20.84
C ALA A 110 13.05 2.70 -19.64
N ARG A 111 12.16 2.66 -18.64
CA ARG A 111 12.28 3.43 -17.41
C ARG A 111 13.54 3.05 -16.64
N MET A 112 13.77 1.76 -16.42
CA MET A 112 14.98 1.27 -15.73
C MET A 112 16.26 1.77 -16.42
N ARG A 113 16.35 1.66 -17.75
CA ARG A 113 17.51 2.19 -18.48
C ARG A 113 17.68 3.70 -18.34
N LYS A 114 16.57 4.45 -18.42
CA LYS A 114 16.59 5.93 -18.32
C LYS A 114 17.08 6.40 -16.95
N GLU A 115 16.60 5.74 -15.90
CA GLU A 115 16.89 6.12 -14.52
C GLU A 115 18.13 5.39 -13.93
N GLY A 116 18.77 4.51 -14.70
CA GLY A 116 19.96 3.77 -14.27
C GLY A 116 19.68 2.71 -13.21
N LEU A 117 18.46 2.14 -13.19
CA LEU A 117 18.02 1.15 -12.22
C LEU A 117 18.46 -0.25 -12.65
N LYS A 118 18.93 -1.06 -11.70
CA LYS A 118 19.53 -2.36 -11.95
C LYS A 118 18.50 -3.48 -12.13
N ASP A 119 17.39 -3.40 -11.36
CA ASP A 119 16.39 -4.45 -11.28
C ASP A 119 15.00 -3.90 -10.96
N VAL A 120 14.03 -4.79 -10.80
CA VAL A 120 12.64 -4.43 -10.50
C VAL A 120 12.42 -3.94 -9.07
N ASP A 121 13.32 -4.26 -8.14
CA ASP A 121 13.25 -3.77 -6.77
C ASP A 121 13.67 -2.30 -6.72
N GLU A 122 14.73 -1.93 -7.45
CA GLU A 122 15.07 -0.52 -7.64
C GLU A 122 14.00 0.25 -8.44
N LEU A 123 13.27 -0.43 -9.33
CA LEU A 123 12.13 0.18 -10.02
C LEU A 123 10.97 0.48 -9.06
N GLN A 124 10.68 -0.42 -8.11
CA GLN A 124 9.71 -0.16 -7.02
C GLN A 124 10.18 1.02 -6.17
N SER A 125 11.42 1.01 -5.72
CA SER A 125 12.02 2.11 -4.96
C SER A 125 11.93 3.45 -5.70
N TYR A 126 12.17 3.46 -7.00
CA TYR A 126 11.98 4.66 -7.84
C TYR A 126 10.53 5.19 -7.76
N MET A 127 9.54 4.30 -7.88
CA MET A 127 8.13 4.71 -7.75
C MET A 127 7.87 5.32 -6.37
N ILE A 128 8.27 4.65 -5.31
CA ILE A 128 8.04 5.08 -3.93
C ILE A 128 8.66 6.44 -3.68
N ARG A 129 9.91 6.67 -4.10
CA ARG A 129 10.58 7.98 -3.99
C ARG A 129 9.86 9.09 -4.76
N ARG A 130 9.28 8.77 -5.91
CA ARG A 130 8.54 9.74 -6.70
C ARG A 130 7.23 10.13 -6.01
N ILE A 131 6.51 9.15 -5.45
CA ILE A 131 5.30 9.40 -4.66
C ILE A 131 5.63 10.14 -3.36
N GLU A 132 6.71 9.78 -2.67
CA GLU A 132 7.18 10.52 -1.50
C GLU A 132 7.45 12.00 -1.83
N THR A 133 8.15 12.27 -2.93
CA THR A 133 8.41 13.64 -3.39
C THR A 133 7.11 14.42 -3.60
N PHE A 134 6.10 13.77 -4.20
CA PHE A 134 4.78 14.36 -4.39
C PHE A 134 4.08 14.65 -3.04
N LEU A 135 4.07 13.67 -2.12
CA LEU A 135 3.47 13.82 -0.80
C LEU A 135 4.16 14.92 0.03
N ASN A 136 5.49 14.93 0.04
CA ASN A 136 6.27 15.95 0.74
C ASN A 136 5.98 17.36 0.21
N ALA A 137 5.83 17.53 -1.10
CA ALA A 137 5.42 18.80 -1.71
C ALA A 137 4.01 19.26 -1.29
N LYS A 138 3.17 18.34 -0.81
CA LYS A 138 1.84 18.60 -0.25
C LYS A 138 1.84 18.72 1.28
N GLY A 139 3.01 18.68 1.93
CA GLY A 139 3.15 18.71 3.38
C GLY A 139 2.69 17.43 4.07
N ARG A 140 2.76 16.30 3.38
CA ARG A 140 2.42 14.97 3.90
C ARG A 140 3.65 14.08 3.93
N ARG A 141 3.63 13.05 4.77
CA ARG A 141 4.70 12.06 4.92
C ARG A 141 4.24 10.70 4.40
N LEU A 142 5.13 10.00 3.75
CA LEU A 142 4.88 8.66 3.26
C LEU A 142 5.01 7.63 4.38
N LEU A 143 4.03 6.74 4.50
CA LEU A 143 4.05 5.52 5.29
C LEU A 143 3.82 4.35 4.34
N GLY A 144 4.49 3.22 4.51
CA GLY A 144 4.26 2.02 3.72
C GLY A 144 4.72 0.76 4.44
N TRP A 145 4.22 -0.37 3.99
CA TRP A 145 4.60 -1.68 4.51
C TRP A 145 6.09 -1.95 4.29
N ASP A 146 6.68 -2.88 5.02
CA ASP A 146 8.14 -3.06 5.07
C ASP A 146 8.78 -3.50 3.74
N GLU A 147 8.01 -3.88 2.72
CA GLU A 147 8.49 -4.08 1.35
C GLU A 147 9.01 -2.80 0.68
N ILE A 148 8.68 -1.61 1.21
CA ILE A 148 9.25 -0.36 0.70
C ILE A 148 10.77 -0.23 0.96
N LEU A 149 11.34 -1.10 1.80
CA LEU A 149 12.78 -1.24 1.99
C LEU A 149 13.49 -1.83 0.76
N GLU A 150 12.77 -2.59 -0.06
CA GLU A 150 13.33 -3.28 -1.21
C GLU A 150 13.80 -2.29 -2.28
N GLY A 151 15.00 -2.52 -2.83
CA GLY A 151 15.61 -1.62 -3.82
C GLY A 151 16.07 -0.26 -3.27
N GLY A 152 15.93 -0.04 -1.95
CA GLY A 152 16.38 1.16 -1.24
C GLY A 152 15.25 2.09 -0.82
N LEU A 153 15.22 2.41 0.47
CA LEU A 153 14.19 3.21 1.09
C LEU A 153 14.19 4.67 0.58
N ALA A 154 13.01 5.26 0.45
CA ALA A 154 12.84 6.67 0.16
C ALA A 154 13.28 7.53 1.38
N PRO A 155 13.86 8.73 1.18
CA PRO A 155 14.63 9.45 2.22
C PRO A 155 13.88 9.77 3.52
N ASP A 156 12.58 10.08 3.43
CA ASP A 156 11.76 10.52 4.58
C ASP A 156 10.65 9.51 4.93
N ALA A 157 10.63 8.34 4.27
CA ALA A 157 9.59 7.34 4.44
C ALA A 157 9.58 6.75 5.85
N THR A 158 8.38 6.51 6.36
CA THR A 158 8.14 5.71 7.57
C THR A 158 7.77 4.29 7.16
N VAL A 159 8.31 3.30 7.85
CA VAL A 159 8.11 1.88 7.54
C VAL A 159 7.13 1.28 8.54
N MET A 160 6.09 0.57 8.05
CA MET A 160 5.22 -0.25 8.88
C MET A 160 5.63 -1.71 8.72
N SER A 161 6.17 -2.31 9.79
CA SER A 161 6.76 -3.65 9.77
C SER A 161 5.72 -4.70 10.13
N TRP A 162 5.24 -5.48 9.13
CA TRP A 162 4.19 -6.49 9.31
C TRP A 162 4.69 -7.93 9.13
N ARG A 163 5.68 -8.17 8.29
CA ARG A 163 6.25 -9.52 8.03
C ARG A 163 7.06 -10.07 9.21
N GLY A 164 7.26 -9.27 10.23
CA GLY A 164 8.03 -9.56 11.43
C GLY A 164 8.61 -8.28 12.02
N THR A 165 9.67 -8.37 12.79
CA THR A 165 10.33 -7.23 13.43
C THR A 165 11.51 -6.69 12.61
N GLU A 166 12.02 -7.47 11.66
CA GLU A 166 13.25 -7.21 10.92
C GLU A 166 13.16 -5.94 10.08
N GLY A 167 11.99 -5.69 9.44
CA GLY A 167 11.74 -4.49 8.66
C GLY A 167 11.84 -3.22 9.51
N GLY A 168 11.22 -3.24 10.69
CA GLY A 168 11.29 -2.11 11.62
C GLY A 168 12.70 -1.89 12.18
N ILE A 169 13.42 -2.96 12.49
CA ILE A 169 14.82 -2.88 12.94
C ILE A 169 15.70 -2.28 11.83
N ALA A 170 15.54 -2.74 10.59
CA ALA A 170 16.28 -2.23 9.43
C ALA A 170 16.00 -0.75 9.18
N ALA A 171 14.74 -0.33 9.25
CA ALA A 171 14.33 1.07 9.12
C ALA A 171 14.95 1.94 10.21
N ALA A 172 14.85 1.53 11.46
CA ALA A 172 15.42 2.25 12.61
C ALA A 172 16.95 2.35 12.52
N ALA A 173 17.62 1.27 12.10
CA ALA A 173 19.08 1.27 11.90
C ALA A 173 19.52 2.22 10.77
N ALA A 174 18.65 2.46 9.79
CA ALA A 174 18.84 3.43 8.71
C ALA A 174 18.42 4.87 9.10
N GLY A 175 17.94 5.10 10.33
CA GLY A 175 17.54 6.42 10.83
C GLY A 175 16.10 6.82 10.49
N HIS A 176 15.27 5.88 10.05
CA HIS A 176 13.87 6.11 9.71
C HIS A 176 12.93 5.79 10.88
N HIS A 177 11.75 6.41 10.86
CA HIS A 177 10.67 6.01 11.75
C HIS A 177 10.12 4.64 11.35
N ALA A 178 9.69 3.86 12.36
CA ALA A 178 9.05 2.58 12.14
C ALA A 178 7.80 2.44 13.02
N VAL A 179 6.77 1.81 12.46
CA VAL A 179 5.58 1.36 13.17
C VAL A 179 5.63 -0.17 13.20
N MET A 180 5.52 -0.75 14.40
CA MET A 180 5.63 -2.19 14.59
C MET A 180 4.24 -2.83 14.62
N THR A 181 3.94 -3.62 13.59
CA THR A 181 2.68 -4.37 13.43
C THR A 181 2.94 -5.81 13.01
N PRO A 182 3.91 -6.51 13.62
CA PRO A 182 4.29 -7.85 13.18
C PRO A 182 3.10 -8.81 13.25
N SER A 183 2.81 -9.49 12.15
CA SER A 183 1.61 -10.32 11.98
C SER A 183 1.49 -11.42 13.03
N ASN A 184 2.61 -11.97 13.48
CA ASN A 184 2.66 -13.00 14.52
C ASN A 184 2.35 -12.48 15.93
N TYR A 185 2.07 -11.18 16.12
CA TYR A 185 1.67 -10.58 17.40
C TYR A 185 0.44 -9.68 17.29
N CYS A 186 0.18 -9.12 16.09
CA CYS A 186 -0.79 -8.04 15.93
C CYS A 186 -2.00 -8.43 15.08
N TYR A 187 -1.96 -9.53 14.31
CA TYR A 187 -3.03 -9.92 13.39
C TYR A 187 -4.09 -10.74 14.12
N LEU A 188 -5.05 -10.04 14.73
CA LEU A 188 -6.14 -10.65 15.52
C LEU A 188 -7.22 -11.31 14.67
N ASP A 189 -7.09 -11.25 13.35
CA ASP A 189 -7.89 -11.99 12.37
C ASP A 189 -7.39 -13.42 12.09
N PHE A 190 -6.26 -13.79 12.72
CA PHE A 190 -5.77 -15.18 12.73
C PHE A 190 -6.57 -16.05 13.69
N CYS A 191 -6.58 -17.38 13.46
CA CYS A 191 -7.16 -18.34 14.40
C CYS A 191 -6.47 -18.25 15.77
N GLN A 192 -7.26 -18.28 16.82
CA GLN A 192 -6.75 -18.19 18.20
C GLN A 192 -6.65 -19.54 18.87
N ASP A 193 -7.40 -20.54 18.39
CA ASP A 193 -7.46 -21.92 18.85
C ASP A 193 -7.51 -22.87 17.64
N ASP A 194 -7.98 -24.09 17.81
CA ASP A 194 -8.09 -25.09 16.73
C ASP A 194 -8.91 -24.57 15.56
N PRO A 195 -8.31 -24.39 14.37
CA PRO A 195 -8.99 -23.86 13.20
C PRO A 195 -10.21 -24.67 12.74
N THR A 196 -10.34 -25.92 13.20
CA THR A 196 -11.49 -26.80 12.86
C THR A 196 -12.73 -26.45 13.69
N THR A 197 -12.58 -25.71 14.77
CA THR A 197 -13.66 -25.35 15.71
C THR A 197 -13.98 -23.86 15.68
N GLU A 198 -13.13 -23.04 15.06
CA GLU A 198 -13.32 -21.60 14.94
C GLU A 198 -14.04 -21.21 13.65
N PRO A 199 -14.65 -20.02 13.60
CA PRO A 199 -15.10 -19.42 12.31
C PRO A 199 -13.93 -19.29 11.33
N VAL A 200 -14.27 -19.21 10.04
CA VAL A 200 -13.26 -18.99 9.00
C VAL A 200 -12.49 -17.70 9.28
N ALA A 201 -11.19 -17.83 9.46
CA ALA A 201 -10.24 -16.74 9.70
C ALA A 201 -9.13 -16.74 8.66
N ALA A 202 -8.22 -15.77 8.71
CA ALA A 202 -7.01 -15.80 7.90
C ALA A 202 -6.16 -17.04 8.26
N ALA A 203 -5.46 -17.62 7.27
CA ALA A 203 -4.82 -18.93 7.35
C ALA A 203 -3.52 -18.93 8.19
N ALA A 204 -3.60 -18.42 9.43
CA ALA A 204 -2.48 -18.39 10.36
C ALA A 204 -3.02 -18.55 11.81
N PHE A 205 -2.13 -18.57 12.77
CA PHE A 205 -2.44 -18.84 14.17
C PHE A 205 -1.78 -17.82 15.08
N LEU A 206 -2.57 -17.20 15.95
CA LEU A 206 -2.09 -16.26 16.96
C LEU A 206 -2.90 -16.42 18.25
N THR A 207 -2.29 -17.01 19.27
CA THR A 207 -2.95 -17.15 20.57
C THR A 207 -3.02 -15.81 21.31
N LEU A 208 -4.01 -15.70 22.20
CA LEU A 208 -4.12 -14.55 23.10
C LEU A 208 -2.84 -14.33 23.93
N GLU A 209 -2.21 -15.41 24.41
CA GLU A 209 -0.95 -15.35 25.16
C GLU A 209 0.18 -14.73 24.31
N GLN A 210 0.27 -15.10 23.05
CA GLN A 210 1.29 -14.57 22.15
C GLN A 210 1.05 -13.09 21.82
N ALA A 211 -0.20 -12.67 21.69
CA ALA A 211 -0.53 -11.26 21.46
C ALA A 211 -0.12 -10.36 22.63
N TYR A 212 0.03 -10.91 23.83
CA TYR A 212 0.44 -10.22 25.06
C TYR A 212 1.89 -10.48 25.50
N SER A 213 2.69 -11.20 24.73
CA SER A 213 4.06 -11.61 25.11
C SER A 213 5.16 -10.55 24.81
#